data_068419d746dbf678a7c59851b0000347
#
_entry.id   068419d746dbf678a7c59851b0000347
#
_cell.length_a   1.000
_cell.length_b   1.000
_cell.length_c   1.000
_cell.angle_alpha   90.00
_cell.angle_beta   90.00
_cell.angle_gamma   90.00
#
_symmetry.space_group_name_H-M   'P 1'
#
loop_
_entity.id
_entity.type
_entity.pdbx_description
1 polymer ?
#
loop_
_entity_poly.entity_id
_entity_poly.type
_entity_poly.pdbx_seq_one_letter_code
_entity_poly.pdbx_strand_id
1 'polypeptide(L)'
;MNLEKLRARKGFICDMDGVIYLGSQLLPGVREFVSWLNENDKQFLFLTNSSERSPKELQQKLQRMGLDIGEEHFYTSALATAAFLKKQAPGCTAFVIGAPGLLNALYDVGVTMNDVDPDYVIVGETASYNYEVITKAVRLVLNGARLIATNSDLTGPTEFGIAPACRSLVAPVELATGRKAYFMGKPNPLMMRTGLHLLGVHSEEAAMVGDRMDTDVIAGMESGLATVLVLSGCTSRTDVNGYPYRPTYILNGVGEIVTG
;
A
#
# COMPACT_ATOMS: atom_id res chain seq x y z
N MET A 1 -19.85 -5.01 -20.49
CA MET A 1 -19.56 -3.81 -19.63
C MET A 1 -18.82 -2.83 -20.52
N ASN A 2 -19.25 -1.56 -20.62
CA ASN A 2 -18.55 -0.60 -21.48
C ASN A 2 -17.35 -0.01 -20.73
N LEU A 3 -16.13 -0.34 -21.19
CA LEU A 3 -14.86 0.13 -20.60
C LEU A 3 -14.37 1.47 -21.20
N GLU A 4 -15.07 2.06 -22.16
CA GLU A 4 -14.65 3.33 -22.76
C GLU A 4 -14.53 4.45 -21.73
N LYS A 5 -15.48 4.52 -20.77
CA LYS A 5 -15.41 5.51 -19.67
C LYS A 5 -14.22 5.29 -18.75
N LEU A 6 -13.80 4.04 -18.55
CA LEU A 6 -12.61 3.72 -17.78
C LEU A 6 -11.36 4.12 -18.55
N ARG A 7 -11.26 3.75 -19.82
CA ARG A 7 -10.14 4.11 -20.71
C ARG A 7 -10.00 5.63 -20.91
N ALA A 8 -11.10 6.37 -20.84
CA ALA A 8 -11.09 7.82 -20.93
C ALA A 8 -10.49 8.51 -19.68
N ARG A 9 -10.29 7.79 -18.55
CA ARG A 9 -9.63 8.34 -17.37
C ARG A 9 -8.21 8.76 -17.69
N LYS A 10 -7.75 9.85 -17.07
CA LYS A 10 -6.39 10.39 -17.25
C LYS A 10 -5.37 9.70 -16.35
N GLY A 11 -5.81 9.22 -15.18
CA GLY A 11 -4.92 8.66 -14.16
C GLY A 11 -5.33 7.29 -13.65
N PHE A 12 -4.33 6.46 -13.33
CA PHE A 12 -4.52 5.11 -12.77
C PHE A 12 -3.65 4.93 -11.53
N ILE A 13 -4.27 4.72 -10.39
CA ILE A 13 -3.59 4.23 -9.19
C ILE A 13 -3.82 2.73 -9.14
N CYS A 14 -2.76 1.95 -9.14
CA CYS A 14 -2.84 0.50 -9.16
C CYS A 14 -2.17 -0.09 -7.93
N ASP A 15 -2.84 -1.04 -7.26
CA ASP A 15 -2.16 -1.91 -6.33
C ASP A 15 -1.13 -2.80 -7.05
N MET A 16 -0.27 -3.48 -6.33
CA MET A 16 0.81 -4.27 -6.91
C MET A 16 0.61 -5.77 -6.75
N ASP A 17 0.55 -6.28 -5.52
CA ASP A 17 0.38 -7.71 -5.25
C ASP A 17 -1.04 -8.16 -5.64
N GLY A 18 -1.15 -9.19 -6.48
CA GLY A 18 -2.45 -9.64 -7.00
C GLY A 18 -3.01 -8.82 -8.19
N VAL A 19 -2.35 -7.70 -8.55
CA VAL A 19 -2.74 -6.82 -9.66
C VAL A 19 -1.69 -6.79 -10.76
N ILE A 20 -0.44 -6.55 -10.39
CA ILE A 20 0.70 -6.45 -11.31
C ILE A 20 1.49 -7.77 -11.32
N TYR A 21 1.70 -8.34 -10.16
CA TYR A 21 2.41 -9.61 -10.00
C TYR A 21 1.82 -10.45 -8.86
N LEU A 22 2.18 -11.73 -8.86
CA LEU A 22 1.99 -12.62 -7.72
C LEU A 22 3.33 -13.33 -7.43
N GLY A 23 3.88 -13.12 -6.23
CA GLY A 23 5.21 -13.60 -5.88
C GLY A 23 6.31 -12.99 -6.76
N SER A 24 6.91 -13.81 -7.62
CA SER A 24 7.99 -13.44 -8.56
C SER A 24 7.57 -13.41 -10.03
N GLN A 25 6.27 -13.50 -10.34
CA GLN A 25 5.75 -13.58 -11.71
C GLN A 25 4.77 -12.46 -12.01
N LEU A 26 4.92 -11.83 -13.19
CA LEU A 26 3.92 -10.88 -13.70
C LEU A 26 2.61 -11.60 -13.99
N LEU A 27 1.51 -10.94 -13.67
CA LEU A 27 0.18 -11.43 -14.03
C LEU A 27 -0.11 -11.23 -15.54
N PRO A 28 -0.99 -12.05 -16.11
CA PRO A 28 -1.35 -11.95 -17.53
C PRO A 28 -1.91 -10.56 -17.88
N GLY A 29 -1.47 -10.01 -19.03
CA GLY A 29 -1.94 -8.73 -19.57
C GLY A 29 -1.30 -7.49 -18.93
N VAL A 30 -0.38 -7.64 -17.96
CA VAL A 30 0.28 -6.51 -17.29
C VAL A 30 1.20 -5.75 -18.24
N ARG A 31 1.95 -6.45 -19.11
CA ARG A 31 2.83 -5.80 -20.09
C ARG A 31 2.05 -4.95 -21.07
N GLU A 32 0.97 -5.50 -21.59
CA GLU A 32 0.05 -4.82 -22.50
C GLU A 32 -0.61 -3.61 -21.82
N PHE A 33 -1.02 -3.77 -20.56
CA PHE A 33 -1.60 -2.68 -19.78
C PHE A 33 -0.61 -1.53 -19.56
N VAL A 34 0.63 -1.82 -19.16
CA VAL A 34 1.65 -0.77 -18.96
C VAL A 34 2.04 -0.12 -20.29
N SER A 35 2.18 -0.89 -21.38
CA SER A 35 2.40 -0.31 -22.72
C SER A 35 1.26 0.63 -23.11
N TRP A 36 0.01 0.20 -22.90
CA TRP A 36 -1.16 1.00 -23.17
C TRP A 36 -1.19 2.30 -22.34
N LEU A 37 -0.83 2.25 -21.04
CA LEU A 37 -0.74 3.46 -20.20
C LEU A 37 0.23 4.47 -20.82
N ASN A 38 1.42 4.02 -21.22
CA ASN A 38 2.45 4.87 -21.83
C ASN A 38 2.04 5.40 -23.22
N GLU A 39 1.50 4.55 -24.08
CA GLU A 39 1.09 4.90 -25.46
C GLU A 39 -0.09 5.90 -25.48
N ASN A 40 -0.89 5.95 -24.43
CA ASN A 40 -2.03 6.86 -24.31
C ASN A 40 -1.79 8.01 -23.32
N ASP A 41 -0.54 8.29 -22.97
CA ASP A 41 -0.13 9.38 -22.06
C ASP A 41 -0.89 9.37 -20.72
N LYS A 42 -1.21 8.18 -20.20
CA LYS A 42 -1.90 8.03 -18.93
C LYS A 42 -0.93 8.24 -17.78
N GLN A 43 -1.33 9.05 -16.81
CA GLN A 43 -0.60 9.15 -15.56
C GLN A 43 -0.86 7.88 -14.73
N PHE A 44 0.16 7.25 -14.16
CA PHE A 44 -0.04 6.07 -13.35
C PHE A 44 0.90 6.01 -12.15
N LEU A 45 0.43 5.38 -11.09
CA LEU A 45 1.15 5.19 -9.85
C LEU A 45 0.87 3.79 -9.31
N PHE A 46 1.90 3.03 -9.00
CA PHE A 46 1.81 1.80 -8.25
C PHE A 46 1.84 2.11 -6.76
N LEU A 47 0.71 1.86 -6.09
CA LEU A 47 0.47 2.25 -4.70
C LEU A 47 0.26 0.99 -3.86
N THR A 48 1.25 0.65 -3.03
CA THR A 48 1.24 -0.59 -2.23
C THR A 48 1.18 -0.34 -0.73
N ASN A 49 0.45 -1.19 -0.03
CA ASN A 49 0.45 -1.23 1.44
C ASN A 49 1.74 -1.83 2.02
N SER A 50 2.53 -2.55 1.23
CA SER A 50 3.81 -3.06 1.71
C SER A 50 4.78 -1.92 2.06
N SER A 51 5.41 -2.04 3.23
CA SER A 51 6.43 -1.12 3.73
C SER A 51 7.85 -1.69 3.66
N GLU A 52 8.00 -2.93 3.14
CA GLU A 52 9.26 -3.66 3.20
C GLU A 52 10.32 -3.11 2.25
N ARG A 53 9.90 -2.66 1.06
CA ARG A 53 10.80 -2.26 -0.03
C ARG A 53 10.70 -0.78 -0.36
N SER A 54 11.84 -0.21 -0.70
CA SER A 54 11.93 1.13 -1.29
C SER A 54 11.42 1.13 -2.76
N PRO A 55 11.06 2.29 -3.34
CA PRO A 55 10.73 2.43 -4.77
C PRO A 55 11.79 1.81 -5.69
N LYS A 56 13.07 2.03 -5.40
CA LYS A 56 14.19 1.46 -6.15
C LYS A 56 14.21 -0.07 -6.12
N GLU A 57 13.94 -0.67 -4.96
CA GLU A 57 13.88 -2.14 -4.85
C GLU A 57 12.65 -2.72 -5.56
N LEU A 58 11.53 -1.99 -5.58
CA LEU A 58 10.34 -2.35 -6.37
C LEU A 58 10.61 -2.26 -7.87
N GLN A 59 11.26 -1.18 -8.33
CA GLN A 59 11.76 -1.06 -9.71
C GLN A 59 12.60 -2.27 -10.10
N GLN A 60 13.63 -2.59 -9.30
CA GLN A 60 14.51 -3.74 -9.56
C GLN A 60 13.75 -5.08 -9.55
N LYS A 61 12.74 -5.22 -8.69
CA LYS A 61 11.88 -6.40 -8.68
C LYS A 61 11.14 -6.54 -10.01
N LEU A 62 10.52 -5.47 -10.51
CA LEU A 62 9.79 -5.49 -11.79
C LEU A 62 10.74 -5.67 -12.99
N GLN A 63 11.91 -5.06 -12.96
CA GLN A 63 12.94 -5.26 -14.01
C GLN A 63 13.36 -6.72 -14.16
N ARG A 64 13.54 -7.45 -13.02
CA ARG A 64 13.84 -8.89 -13.06
C ARG A 64 12.70 -9.72 -13.66
N MET A 65 11.45 -9.23 -13.57
CA MET A 65 10.28 -9.83 -14.22
C MET A 65 10.13 -9.36 -15.68
N GLY A 66 11.05 -8.49 -16.17
CA GLY A 66 11.07 -7.95 -17.51
C GLY A 66 10.05 -6.83 -17.74
N LEU A 67 9.75 -6.05 -16.71
CA LEU A 67 8.95 -4.83 -16.79
C LEU A 67 9.79 -3.65 -16.29
N ASP A 68 10.11 -2.71 -17.17
CA ASP A 68 10.94 -1.54 -16.85
C ASP A 68 10.03 -0.35 -16.52
N ILE A 69 10.01 0.04 -15.24
CA ILE A 69 9.22 1.13 -14.68
C ILE A 69 10.13 1.98 -13.81
N GLY A 70 10.08 3.30 -13.97
CA GLY A 70 10.87 4.25 -13.17
C GLY A 70 10.43 4.24 -11.69
N GLU A 71 11.37 4.53 -10.79
CA GLU A 71 11.11 4.54 -9.34
C GLU A 71 10.08 5.60 -8.92
N GLU A 72 9.89 6.64 -9.71
CA GLU A 72 8.89 7.69 -9.51
C GLU A 72 7.44 7.21 -9.59
N HIS A 73 7.22 6.04 -10.18
CA HIS A 73 5.89 5.41 -10.29
C HIS A 73 5.50 4.56 -9.07
N PHE A 74 6.30 4.56 -8.00
CA PHE A 74 5.99 3.76 -6.81
C PHE A 74 5.72 4.62 -5.58
N TYR A 75 4.62 4.36 -4.91
CA TYR A 75 4.29 4.97 -3.61
C TYR A 75 3.89 3.89 -2.61
N THR A 76 4.65 3.79 -1.51
CA THR A 76 4.50 2.74 -0.50
C THR A 76 3.91 3.28 0.79
N SER A 77 3.39 2.40 1.64
CA SER A 77 2.94 2.78 2.99
C SER A 77 4.10 3.31 3.86
N ALA A 78 5.35 2.90 3.57
CA ALA A 78 6.55 3.45 4.21
C ALA A 78 6.72 4.94 3.87
N LEU A 79 6.63 5.29 2.58
CA LEU A 79 6.68 6.70 2.14
C LEU A 79 5.50 7.51 2.69
N ALA A 80 4.31 6.93 2.75
CA ALA A 80 3.14 7.58 3.35
C ALA A 80 3.36 7.88 4.85
N THR A 81 3.94 6.93 5.59
CA THR A 81 4.29 7.09 7.01
C THR A 81 5.33 8.19 7.19
N ALA A 82 6.39 8.17 6.37
CA ALA A 82 7.43 9.19 6.40
C ALA A 82 6.90 10.59 6.08
N ALA A 83 6.09 10.74 5.03
CA ALA A 83 5.47 12.01 4.64
C ALA A 83 4.53 12.55 5.73
N PHE A 84 3.78 11.67 6.40
CA PHE A 84 2.94 12.05 7.53
C PHE A 84 3.78 12.63 8.67
N LEU A 85 4.83 11.93 9.10
CA LEU A 85 5.69 12.39 10.21
C LEU A 85 6.44 13.67 9.87
N LYS A 86 6.97 13.79 8.63
CA LYS A 86 7.60 15.03 8.17
C LYS A 86 6.70 16.25 8.34
N LYS A 87 5.38 16.07 8.14
CA LYS A 87 4.40 17.15 8.25
C LYS A 87 3.88 17.37 9.66
N GLN A 88 3.62 16.29 10.41
CA GLN A 88 2.97 16.36 11.73
C GLN A 88 3.94 16.57 12.89
N ALA A 89 5.16 16.02 12.77
CA ALA A 89 6.16 16.03 13.82
C ALA A 89 7.58 16.07 13.23
N PRO A 90 7.97 17.15 12.55
CA PRO A 90 9.29 17.25 11.94
C PRO A 90 10.40 17.11 13.00
N GLY A 91 11.40 16.29 12.70
CA GLY A 91 12.51 15.99 13.62
C GLY A 91 12.16 15.08 14.80
N CYS A 92 11.02 14.40 14.76
CA CYS A 92 10.62 13.45 15.81
C CYS A 92 11.57 12.24 15.90
N THR A 93 11.49 11.57 17.04
CA THR A 93 12.21 10.33 17.31
C THR A 93 11.28 9.13 17.25
N ALA A 94 11.78 7.96 16.83
CA ALA A 94 10.97 6.75 16.72
C ALA A 94 11.72 5.47 17.09
N PHE A 95 11.01 4.55 17.73
CA PHE A 95 11.38 3.14 17.78
C PHE A 95 10.63 2.41 16.66
N VAL A 96 11.36 1.73 15.77
CA VAL A 96 10.79 1.16 14.54
C VAL A 96 10.94 -0.35 14.53
N ILE A 97 9.83 -1.04 14.31
CA ILE A 97 9.76 -2.46 13.99
C ILE A 97 9.38 -2.54 12.51
N GLY A 98 10.33 -2.80 11.63
CA GLY A 98 10.10 -2.78 10.19
C GLY A 98 11.30 -3.21 9.38
N ALA A 99 11.08 -3.42 8.10
CA ALA A 99 12.12 -3.75 7.12
C ALA A 99 12.87 -2.47 6.64
N PRO A 100 14.00 -2.62 5.92
CA PRO A 100 14.81 -1.50 5.44
C PRO A 100 14.05 -0.43 4.65
N GLY A 101 13.04 -0.81 3.87
CA GLY A 101 12.23 0.16 3.11
C GLY A 101 11.56 1.21 4.01
N LEU A 102 11.03 0.79 5.16
CA LEU A 102 10.45 1.70 6.15
C LEU A 102 11.53 2.54 6.84
N LEU A 103 12.61 1.91 7.27
CA LEU A 103 13.70 2.60 7.96
C LEU A 103 14.30 3.71 7.08
N ASN A 104 14.62 3.40 5.83
CA ASN A 104 15.18 4.36 4.88
C ASN A 104 14.23 5.54 4.63
N ALA A 105 12.94 5.26 4.39
CA ALA A 105 11.94 6.31 4.18
C ALA A 105 11.85 7.28 5.38
N LEU A 106 11.95 6.76 6.60
CA LEU A 106 11.93 7.58 7.82
C LEU A 106 13.22 8.40 7.99
N TYR A 107 14.39 7.82 7.72
CA TYR A 107 15.68 8.54 7.73
C TYR A 107 15.70 9.69 6.72
N ASP A 108 15.21 9.48 5.52
CA ASP A 108 15.19 10.48 4.44
C ASP A 108 14.37 11.74 4.79
N VAL A 109 13.43 11.62 5.72
CA VAL A 109 12.62 12.75 6.20
C VAL A 109 13.09 13.32 7.55
N GLY A 110 14.22 12.81 8.10
CA GLY A 110 14.84 13.33 9.31
C GLY A 110 14.28 12.75 10.61
N VAL A 111 13.61 11.60 10.57
CA VAL A 111 13.23 10.87 11.81
C VAL A 111 14.48 10.23 12.41
N THR A 112 14.72 10.48 13.70
CA THR A 112 15.85 9.89 14.43
C THR A 112 15.42 8.63 15.16
N MET A 113 16.19 7.55 15.00
CA MET A 113 15.92 6.30 15.73
C MET A 113 16.28 6.46 17.20
N ASN A 114 15.32 6.14 18.07
CA ASN A 114 15.46 6.22 19.52
C ASN A 114 14.75 5.02 20.16
N ASP A 115 15.47 4.30 20.99
CA ASP A 115 14.98 3.09 21.63
C ASP A 115 14.82 3.22 23.15
N VAL A 116 14.98 4.43 23.68
CA VAL A 116 14.90 4.76 25.12
C VAL A 116 13.63 5.55 25.44
N ASP A 117 13.44 6.69 24.78
CA ASP A 117 12.29 7.59 24.99
C ASP A 117 11.88 8.21 23.64
N PRO A 118 11.28 7.41 22.73
CA PRO A 118 10.85 7.89 21.42
C PRO A 118 9.50 8.62 21.48
N ASP A 119 9.28 9.56 20.55
CA ASP A 119 7.97 10.18 20.34
C ASP A 119 6.95 9.18 19.76
N TYR A 120 7.44 8.21 18.97
CA TYR A 120 6.61 7.23 18.26
C TYR A 120 7.18 5.81 18.36
N VAL A 121 6.29 4.84 18.43
CA VAL A 121 6.54 3.45 18.05
C VAL A 121 5.88 3.21 16.70
N ILE A 122 6.68 2.78 15.71
CA ILE A 122 6.21 2.56 14.33
C ILE A 122 6.38 1.08 13.99
N VAL A 123 5.28 0.44 13.56
CA VAL A 123 5.28 -0.98 13.20
C VAL A 123 4.96 -1.11 11.71
N GLY A 124 5.83 -1.81 10.99
CA GLY A 124 5.65 -2.28 9.62
C GLY A 124 5.93 -3.77 9.51
N GLU A 125 5.87 -4.30 8.29
CA GLU A 125 6.21 -5.69 8.02
C GLU A 125 7.71 -5.92 8.24
N THR A 126 8.04 -7.07 8.84
CA THR A 126 9.42 -7.51 9.04
C THR A 126 9.48 -9.00 9.39
N ALA A 127 10.54 -9.66 8.94
CA ALA A 127 10.87 -11.02 9.39
C ALA A 127 11.56 -11.02 10.78
N SER A 128 12.07 -9.88 11.24
CA SER A 128 12.73 -9.71 12.54
C SER A 128 11.72 -9.33 13.63
N TYR A 129 10.85 -10.29 13.98
CA TYR A 129 9.76 -10.09 14.93
C TYR A 129 9.83 -11.14 16.04
N ASN A 130 10.07 -10.69 17.29
CA ASN A 130 10.25 -11.56 18.43
C ASN A 130 9.71 -10.95 19.73
N TYR A 131 9.68 -11.74 20.80
CA TYR A 131 9.12 -11.35 22.10
C TYR A 131 9.83 -10.13 22.71
N GLU A 132 11.14 -10.00 22.56
CA GLU A 132 11.91 -8.89 23.13
C GLU A 132 11.55 -7.56 22.47
N VAL A 133 11.45 -7.56 21.14
CA VAL A 133 11.04 -6.39 20.35
C VAL A 133 9.61 -5.94 20.67
N ILE A 134 8.68 -6.91 20.79
CA ILE A 134 7.30 -6.63 21.18
C ILE A 134 7.26 -6.04 22.60
N THR A 135 7.96 -6.67 23.56
CA THR A 135 8.02 -6.21 24.95
C THR A 135 8.55 -4.78 25.05
N LYS A 136 9.59 -4.46 24.27
CA LYS A 136 10.13 -3.10 24.20
C LYS A 136 9.09 -2.12 23.65
N ALA A 137 8.45 -2.43 22.54
CA ALA A 137 7.39 -1.59 21.97
C ALA A 137 6.26 -1.33 22.97
N VAL A 138 5.79 -2.36 23.67
CA VAL A 138 4.75 -2.23 24.70
C VAL A 138 5.18 -1.25 25.79
N ARG A 139 6.40 -1.38 26.33
CA ARG A 139 6.92 -0.48 27.37
C ARG A 139 6.99 0.97 26.88
N LEU A 140 7.50 1.19 25.67
CA LEU A 140 7.61 2.53 25.09
C LEU A 140 6.23 3.19 24.88
N VAL A 141 5.25 2.42 24.40
CA VAL A 141 3.86 2.93 24.23
C VAL A 141 3.22 3.23 25.58
N LEU A 142 3.43 2.39 26.59
CA LEU A 142 2.93 2.66 27.95
C LEU A 142 3.60 3.87 28.59
N ASN A 143 4.85 4.16 28.24
CA ASN A 143 5.58 5.35 28.67
C ASN A 143 5.20 6.64 27.91
N GLY A 144 4.32 6.56 26.91
CA GLY A 144 3.78 7.74 26.24
C GLY A 144 4.06 7.86 24.74
N ALA A 145 4.86 6.97 24.15
CA ALA A 145 5.08 6.97 22.71
C ALA A 145 3.77 6.69 21.93
N ARG A 146 3.54 7.43 20.87
CA ARG A 146 2.36 7.26 20.00
C ARG A 146 2.55 6.10 19.06
N LEU A 147 1.50 5.29 18.85
CA LEU A 147 1.58 4.07 18.05
C LEU A 147 1.09 4.32 16.62
N ILE A 148 1.96 4.06 15.64
CA ILE A 148 1.67 4.10 14.20
C ILE A 148 1.93 2.70 13.62
N ALA A 149 1.11 2.30 12.65
CA ALA A 149 1.33 1.11 11.85
C ALA A 149 1.24 1.44 10.36
N THR A 150 2.06 0.80 9.54
CA THR A 150 2.18 1.17 8.13
C THR A 150 0.94 0.82 7.31
N ASN A 151 0.22 -0.23 7.65
CA ASN A 151 -1.04 -0.60 6.99
C ASN A 151 -1.94 -1.48 7.90
N SER A 152 -3.19 -1.64 7.48
CA SER A 152 -4.20 -2.39 8.23
C SER A 152 -4.41 -3.83 7.73
N ASP A 153 -3.56 -4.34 6.85
CA ASP A 153 -3.69 -5.69 6.29
C ASP A 153 -3.39 -6.74 7.36
N LEU A 154 -4.32 -7.69 7.52
CA LEU A 154 -4.17 -8.81 8.46
C LEU A 154 -3.17 -9.83 7.96
N THR A 155 -3.21 -10.11 6.65
CA THR A 155 -2.37 -11.10 5.99
C THR A 155 -1.90 -10.59 4.64
N GLY A 156 -0.75 -11.09 4.19
CA GLY A 156 -0.24 -10.89 2.84
C GLY A 156 0.04 -12.23 2.15
N PRO A 157 -0.02 -12.29 0.81
CA PRO A 157 0.31 -13.50 0.07
C PRO A 157 1.83 -13.74 0.08
N THR A 158 2.22 -15.02 0.18
CA THR A 158 3.60 -15.48 0.01
C THR A 158 3.65 -16.65 -0.94
N GLU A 159 4.84 -17.10 -1.34
CA GLU A 159 5.02 -18.31 -2.16
C GLU A 159 4.53 -19.58 -1.46
N PHE A 160 4.44 -19.57 -0.13
CA PHE A 160 4.02 -20.72 0.69
C PHE A 160 2.61 -20.57 1.30
N GLY A 161 1.80 -19.64 0.79
CA GLY A 161 0.46 -19.35 1.29
C GLY A 161 0.35 -17.94 1.85
N ILE A 162 -0.31 -17.76 2.98
CA ILE A 162 -0.47 -16.46 3.64
C ILE A 162 0.48 -16.30 4.82
N ALA A 163 0.99 -15.07 5.02
CA ALA A 163 1.74 -14.68 6.21
C ALA A 163 1.05 -13.53 6.95
N PRO A 164 1.34 -13.34 8.26
CA PRO A 164 0.89 -12.16 8.98
C PRO A 164 1.40 -10.88 8.33
N ALA A 165 0.52 -9.90 8.10
CA ALA A 165 0.90 -8.56 7.66
C ALA A 165 0.87 -7.56 8.85
N CYS A 166 1.06 -6.28 8.58
CA CYS A 166 1.32 -5.26 9.59
C CYS A 166 0.27 -5.22 10.71
N ARG A 167 -1.03 -5.38 10.40
CA ARG A 167 -2.10 -5.42 11.40
C ARG A 167 -1.92 -6.56 12.39
N SER A 168 -1.51 -7.73 11.93
CA SER A 168 -1.25 -8.88 12.79
C SER A 168 0.00 -8.69 13.65
N LEU A 169 1.01 -7.96 13.14
CA LEU A 169 2.24 -7.68 13.87
C LEU A 169 2.05 -6.60 14.95
N VAL A 170 1.22 -5.61 14.73
CA VAL A 170 0.95 -4.55 15.72
C VAL A 170 -0.05 -4.99 16.80
N ALA A 171 -0.87 -6.01 16.53
CA ALA A 171 -1.92 -6.47 17.43
C ALA A 171 -1.46 -6.79 18.86
N PRO A 172 -0.34 -7.48 19.12
CA PRO A 172 0.15 -7.72 20.47
C PRO A 172 0.44 -6.43 21.25
N VAL A 173 0.96 -5.39 20.58
CA VAL A 173 1.21 -4.08 21.19
C VAL A 173 -0.11 -3.40 21.55
N GLU A 174 -1.08 -3.38 20.64
CA GLU A 174 -2.42 -2.82 20.90
C GLU A 174 -3.11 -3.53 22.07
N LEU A 175 -3.09 -4.87 22.08
CA LEU A 175 -3.74 -5.68 23.12
C LEU A 175 -3.12 -5.46 24.49
N ALA A 176 -1.78 -5.45 24.57
CA ALA A 176 -1.07 -5.29 25.85
C ALA A 176 -1.17 -3.87 26.42
N THR A 177 -1.28 -2.85 25.55
CA THR A 177 -1.28 -1.43 25.98
C THR A 177 -2.68 -0.82 26.06
N GLY A 178 -3.67 -1.43 25.41
CA GLY A 178 -5.01 -0.83 25.21
C GLY A 178 -5.00 0.37 24.25
N ARG A 179 -3.86 0.70 23.63
CA ARG A 179 -3.73 1.81 22.69
C ARG A 179 -3.96 1.31 21.27
N LYS A 180 -4.63 2.12 20.44
CA LYS A 180 -4.86 1.80 19.03
C LYS A 180 -3.80 2.43 18.14
N ALA A 181 -3.31 1.66 17.17
CA ALA A 181 -2.41 2.18 16.15
C ALA A 181 -3.16 3.06 15.15
N TYR A 182 -2.49 4.10 14.67
CA TYR A 182 -2.94 4.86 13.52
C TYR A 182 -2.34 4.26 12.25
N PHE A 183 -3.19 3.73 11.36
CA PHE A 183 -2.77 3.04 10.14
C PHE A 183 -2.60 4.01 8.99
N MET A 184 -1.44 3.96 8.31
CA MET A 184 -1.07 4.91 7.25
C MET A 184 -1.41 4.44 5.83
N GLY A 185 -1.40 3.13 5.58
CA GLY A 185 -1.70 2.54 4.27
C GLY A 185 -3.19 2.63 3.88
N LYS A 186 -3.50 2.19 2.66
CA LYS A 186 -4.91 2.05 2.22
C LYS A 186 -5.76 1.33 3.28
N PRO A 187 -6.97 1.76 3.56
CA PRO A 187 -7.74 2.82 2.91
C PRO A 187 -7.55 4.24 3.50
N ASN A 188 -6.43 4.53 4.16
CA ASN A 188 -6.22 5.85 4.77
C ASN A 188 -6.28 6.96 3.70
N PRO A 189 -7.16 7.98 3.86
CA PRO A 189 -7.34 9.04 2.88
C PRO A 189 -6.09 9.91 2.67
N LEU A 190 -5.16 9.95 3.63
CA LEU A 190 -3.89 10.67 3.46
C LEU A 190 -3.02 10.03 2.38
N MET A 191 -2.96 8.68 2.36
CA MET A 191 -2.21 7.94 1.34
C MET A 191 -2.82 8.17 -0.04
N MET A 192 -4.15 8.05 -0.17
CA MET A 192 -4.86 8.25 -1.43
C MET A 192 -4.73 9.67 -1.96
N ARG A 193 -4.89 10.67 -1.09
CA ARG A 193 -4.73 12.09 -1.46
C ARG A 193 -3.31 12.41 -1.92
N THR A 194 -2.30 11.84 -1.25
CA THR A 194 -0.91 12.01 -1.69
C THR A 194 -0.68 11.33 -3.02
N GLY A 195 -1.19 10.12 -3.22
CA GLY A 195 -1.13 9.42 -4.51
C GLY A 195 -1.76 10.22 -5.65
N LEU A 196 -2.94 10.80 -5.45
CA LEU A 196 -3.60 11.68 -6.43
C LEU A 196 -2.78 12.95 -6.72
N HIS A 197 -2.16 13.53 -5.70
CA HIS A 197 -1.30 14.69 -5.87
C HIS A 197 -0.04 14.36 -6.69
N LEU A 198 0.59 13.23 -6.42
CA LEU A 198 1.73 12.74 -7.20
C LEU A 198 1.34 12.43 -8.65
N LEU A 199 0.15 11.87 -8.85
CA LEU A 199 -0.38 11.57 -10.17
C LEU A 199 -0.72 12.84 -10.97
N GLY A 200 -0.99 13.97 -10.29
CA GLY A 200 -1.28 15.26 -10.93
C GLY A 200 -2.66 15.34 -11.61
N VAL A 201 -3.63 14.52 -11.19
CA VAL A 201 -4.99 14.48 -11.75
C VAL A 201 -6.04 14.60 -10.64
N HIS A 202 -7.25 15.04 -11.01
CA HIS A 202 -8.38 15.05 -10.09
C HIS A 202 -8.95 13.64 -9.89
N SER A 203 -9.54 13.39 -8.72
CA SER A 203 -10.09 12.06 -8.38
C SER A 203 -11.12 11.55 -9.37
N GLU A 204 -12.00 12.43 -9.87
CA GLU A 204 -13.01 12.12 -10.87
C GLU A 204 -12.44 11.77 -12.26
N GLU A 205 -11.17 12.08 -12.51
CA GLU A 205 -10.43 11.74 -13.74
C GLU A 205 -9.54 10.51 -13.55
N ALA A 206 -9.52 9.92 -12.36
CA ALA A 206 -8.67 8.79 -12.01
C ALA A 206 -9.47 7.51 -11.74
N ALA A 207 -8.77 6.40 -11.79
CA ALA A 207 -9.27 5.09 -11.36
C ALA A 207 -8.33 4.46 -10.32
N MET A 208 -8.90 3.76 -9.34
CA MET A 208 -8.18 2.85 -8.45
C MET A 208 -8.37 1.42 -8.93
N VAL A 209 -7.28 0.75 -9.23
CA VAL A 209 -7.25 -0.65 -9.67
C VAL A 209 -6.64 -1.49 -8.55
N GLY A 210 -7.38 -2.45 -8.03
CA GLY A 210 -6.92 -3.29 -6.92
C GLY A 210 -7.63 -4.64 -6.89
N ASP A 211 -7.16 -5.53 -6.05
CA ASP A 211 -7.69 -6.87 -5.89
C ASP A 211 -8.45 -7.07 -4.56
N ARG A 212 -8.48 -6.03 -3.70
CA ARG A 212 -9.10 -6.11 -2.38
C ARG A 212 -10.25 -5.12 -2.20
N MET A 213 -11.36 -5.66 -1.68
CA MET A 213 -12.53 -4.84 -1.34
C MET A 213 -12.27 -3.93 -0.14
N ASP A 214 -11.61 -4.45 0.90
CA ASP A 214 -11.40 -3.80 2.20
C ASP A 214 -10.27 -2.76 2.24
N THR A 215 -9.49 -2.65 1.18
CA THR A 215 -8.43 -1.64 1.04
C THR A 215 -8.58 -0.83 -0.23
N ASP A 216 -8.50 -1.46 -1.42
CA ASP A 216 -8.45 -0.76 -2.70
C ASP A 216 -9.78 -0.16 -3.12
N VAL A 217 -10.82 -1.01 -3.10
CA VAL A 217 -12.15 -0.58 -3.56
C VAL A 217 -12.71 0.50 -2.65
N ILE A 218 -12.63 0.32 -1.33
CA ILE A 218 -13.10 1.32 -0.39
C ILE A 218 -12.27 2.61 -0.46
N ALA A 219 -10.92 2.49 -0.57
CA ALA A 219 -10.04 3.65 -0.70
C ALA A 219 -10.36 4.48 -1.96
N GLY A 220 -10.56 3.81 -3.10
CA GLY A 220 -10.95 4.46 -4.33
C GLY A 220 -12.32 5.13 -4.24
N MET A 221 -13.31 4.42 -3.71
CA MET A 221 -14.68 4.92 -3.54
C MET A 221 -14.72 6.16 -2.63
N GLU A 222 -14.11 6.08 -1.45
CA GLU A 222 -14.10 7.19 -0.48
C GLU A 222 -13.28 8.40 -0.96
N SER A 223 -12.35 8.17 -1.88
CA SER A 223 -11.54 9.22 -2.51
C SER A 223 -12.16 9.78 -3.80
N GLY A 224 -13.31 9.28 -4.24
CA GLY A 224 -14.02 9.76 -5.44
C GLY A 224 -13.44 9.27 -6.77
N LEU A 225 -12.67 8.17 -6.78
CA LEU A 225 -12.15 7.54 -7.98
C LEU A 225 -13.16 6.51 -8.54
N ALA A 226 -13.06 6.22 -9.82
CA ALA A 226 -13.64 4.98 -10.36
C ALA A 226 -12.87 3.78 -9.78
N THR A 227 -13.58 2.73 -9.35
CA THR A 227 -12.94 1.57 -8.74
C THR A 227 -13.00 0.36 -9.67
N VAL A 228 -11.86 -0.29 -9.86
CA VAL A 228 -11.71 -1.50 -10.66
C VAL A 228 -11.22 -2.61 -9.75
N LEU A 229 -12.07 -3.58 -9.47
CA LEU A 229 -11.68 -4.81 -8.79
C LEU A 229 -11.17 -5.80 -9.84
N VAL A 230 -9.94 -6.28 -9.69
CA VAL A 230 -9.41 -7.40 -10.47
C VAL A 230 -9.49 -8.69 -9.65
N LEU A 231 -9.92 -9.78 -10.29
CA LEU A 231 -10.09 -11.08 -9.64
C LEU A 231 -8.81 -11.95 -9.70
N SER A 232 -7.70 -11.35 -10.08
CA SER A 232 -6.39 -12.01 -10.17
C SER A 232 -5.67 -12.17 -8.81
N GLY A 233 -6.20 -11.57 -7.76
CA GLY A 233 -5.61 -11.57 -6.42
C GLY A 233 -6.52 -12.17 -5.34
N CYS A 234 -6.70 -11.43 -4.22
CA CYS A 234 -7.31 -11.97 -3.00
C CYS A 234 -8.84 -12.12 -3.05
N THR A 235 -9.57 -11.20 -3.72
CA THR A 235 -11.02 -11.18 -3.68
C THR A 235 -11.62 -12.00 -4.82
N SER A 236 -12.45 -12.98 -4.49
CA SER A 236 -13.26 -13.69 -5.48
C SER A 236 -14.54 -12.92 -5.82
N ARG A 237 -15.19 -13.27 -6.95
CA ARG A 237 -16.46 -12.67 -7.34
C ARG A 237 -17.58 -12.87 -6.31
N THR A 238 -17.56 -13.98 -5.59
CA THR A 238 -18.55 -14.28 -4.54
C THR A 238 -18.35 -13.44 -3.30
N ASP A 239 -17.10 -13.11 -2.95
CA ASP A 239 -16.78 -12.32 -1.75
C ASP A 239 -17.31 -10.87 -1.85
N VAL A 240 -17.41 -10.34 -3.07
CA VAL A 240 -17.97 -8.99 -3.31
C VAL A 240 -19.35 -8.82 -2.69
N ASN A 241 -20.17 -9.89 -2.67
CA ASN A 241 -21.53 -9.84 -2.13
C ASN A 241 -21.56 -9.65 -0.60
N GLY A 242 -20.48 -9.97 0.12
CA GLY A 242 -20.34 -9.77 1.54
C GLY A 242 -20.13 -8.32 1.97
N TYR A 243 -19.82 -7.42 1.04
CA TYR A 243 -19.58 -6.01 1.34
C TYR A 243 -20.82 -5.14 1.08
N PRO A 244 -21.02 -4.04 1.84
CA PRO A 244 -22.15 -3.12 1.64
C PRO A 244 -21.97 -2.18 0.44
N TYR A 245 -20.80 -2.17 -0.22
CA TYR A 245 -20.45 -1.35 -1.38
C TYR A 245 -20.02 -2.23 -2.56
N ARG A 246 -19.94 -1.63 -3.74
CA ARG A 246 -19.60 -2.33 -4.99
C ARG A 246 -18.52 -1.56 -5.74
N PRO A 247 -17.57 -2.25 -6.39
CA PRO A 247 -16.65 -1.61 -7.34
C PRO A 247 -17.41 -1.13 -8.57
N THR A 248 -16.88 -0.10 -9.24
CA THR A 248 -17.46 0.40 -10.51
C THR A 248 -17.30 -0.63 -11.63
N TYR A 249 -16.19 -1.35 -11.63
CA TYR A 249 -15.87 -2.40 -12.61
C TYR A 249 -15.33 -3.64 -11.89
N ILE A 250 -15.62 -4.83 -12.43
CA ILE A 250 -15.04 -6.11 -12.02
C ILE A 250 -14.45 -6.79 -13.25
N LEU A 251 -13.15 -7.00 -13.24
CA LEU A 251 -12.36 -7.60 -14.33
C LEU A 251 -11.63 -8.85 -13.84
N ASN A 252 -11.25 -9.75 -14.75
CA ASN A 252 -10.43 -10.89 -14.35
C ASN A 252 -8.96 -10.50 -14.09
N GLY A 253 -8.47 -9.46 -14.77
CA GLY A 253 -7.14 -8.90 -14.60
C GLY A 253 -7.01 -7.58 -15.36
N VAL A 254 -5.90 -6.87 -15.16
CA VAL A 254 -5.67 -5.54 -15.77
C VAL A 254 -5.63 -5.55 -17.30
N GLY A 255 -5.28 -6.70 -17.92
CA GLY A 255 -5.26 -6.84 -19.38
C GLY A 255 -6.62 -6.58 -20.03
N GLU A 256 -7.73 -6.86 -19.33
CA GLU A 256 -9.09 -6.58 -19.86
C GLU A 256 -9.38 -5.07 -20.01
N ILE A 257 -8.62 -4.21 -19.32
CA ILE A 257 -8.72 -2.76 -19.53
C ILE A 257 -8.35 -2.41 -20.97
N VAL A 258 -7.39 -3.13 -21.54
CA VAL A 258 -6.88 -2.89 -22.90
C VAL A 258 -7.71 -3.62 -23.95
N THR A 259 -8.01 -4.89 -23.74
CA THR A 259 -8.58 -5.79 -24.76
C THR A 259 -10.10 -5.93 -24.69
N GLY A 260 -10.75 -5.51 -23.62
CA GLY A 260 -12.20 -5.67 -23.36
C GLY A 260 -13.12 -4.66 -24.03
#